data_3394d73728deb1a057e1b24793c3ca69
#
_entry.id   3394d73728deb1a057e1b24793c3ca69
#
_cell.length_a   1.000
_cell.length_b   1.000
_cell.length_c   1.000
_cell.angle_alpha   90.00
_cell.angle_beta   90.00
_cell.angle_gamma   90.00
#
_symmetry.space_group_name_H-M   'P 1'
#
loop_
_entity.id
_entity.type
_entity.pdbx_description
1 polymer ?
#
loop_
_entity_poly.entity_id
_entity_poly.type
_entity_poly.pdbx_seq_one_letter_code
_entity_poly.pdbx_strand_id
1 'polypeptide(L)'
;MDKFSYAIGLGIGQNLLSMGAQSINVEDFAQAIKDVLDRKETAISHNEAREIVNKYFEELETKLNAENIEKGKSFLEENAKRPGVVTLPSGLQYEVITEGNGKKPSATDRVKCHYEGTLIDGTLFDSSIKRGEPAIFGVNQVIKGWVEALQLMTEGAKWKLFIPSELAYGAQQAGEMIPPRSEERRVGKECRSRWSPYH
;
A
#
# COMPACT_ATOMS: atom_id res chain seq x y z
N MET A 1 -13.55 -7.94 39.56
CA MET A 1 -13.21 -7.25 38.29
C MET A 1 -14.41 -6.40 37.90
N ASP A 2 -14.23 -5.10 37.75
CA ASP A 2 -15.26 -4.23 37.17
C ASP A 2 -15.30 -4.39 35.63
N LYS A 3 -16.46 -4.88 35.15
CA LYS A 3 -16.63 -5.21 33.72
C LYS A 3 -16.59 -3.99 32.83
N PHE A 4 -17.04 -2.83 33.29
CA PHE A 4 -17.05 -1.61 32.53
C PHE A 4 -15.64 -1.08 32.30
N SER A 5 -14.85 -0.96 33.37
CA SER A 5 -13.44 -0.55 33.27
C SER A 5 -12.63 -1.50 32.40
N TYR A 6 -12.86 -2.81 32.50
CA TYR A 6 -12.18 -3.79 31.65
C TYR A 6 -12.55 -3.65 30.17
N ALA A 7 -13.82 -3.40 29.86
CA ALA A 7 -14.27 -3.18 28.49
C ALA A 7 -13.63 -1.95 27.83
N ILE A 8 -13.51 -0.84 28.56
CA ILE A 8 -12.77 0.35 28.10
C ILE A 8 -11.31 0.01 27.85
N GLY A 9 -10.68 -0.70 28.78
CA GLY A 9 -9.29 -1.14 28.63
C GLY A 9 -9.06 -2.00 27.40
N LEU A 10 -9.98 -2.92 27.06
CA LEU A 10 -9.92 -3.71 25.84
C LEU A 10 -9.94 -2.82 24.58
N GLY A 11 -10.84 -1.84 24.50
CA GLY A 11 -10.92 -0.93 23.37
C GLY A 11 -9.66 -0.11 23.19
N ILE A 12 -9.12 0.45 24.28
CA ILE A 12 -7.86 1.20 24.25
C ILE A 12 -6.69 0.30 23.83
N GLY A 13 -6.58 -0.90 24.41
CA GLY A 13 -5.53 -1.86 24.09
C GLY A 13 -5.53 -2.26 22.61
N GLN A 14 -6.70 -2.50 22.01
CA GLN A 14 -6.84 -2.78 20.59
C GLN A 14 -6.41 -1.59 19.73
N ASN A 15 -6.78 -0.36 20.10
CA ASN A 15 -6.33 0.84 19.39
C ASN A 15 -4.82 1.00 19.44
N LEU A 16 -4.21 0.82 20.62
CA LEU A 16 -2.75 0.92 20.77
C LEU A 16 -2.03 -0.13 19.92
N LEU A 17 -2.52 -1.36 19.87
CA LEU A 17 -1.97 -2.40 19.00
C LEU A 17 -2.10 -2.04 17.52
N SER A 18 -3.24 -1.53 17.09
CA SER A 18 -3.46 -1.14 15.70
C SER A 18 -2.58 0.05 15.27
N MET A 19 -2.20 0.90 16.21
CA MET A 19 -1.26 2.01 16.00
C MET A 19 0.22 1.56 16.06
N GLY A 20 0.50 0.28 16.35
CA GLY A 20 1.86 -0.24 16.47
C GLY A 20 2.53 0.06 17.83
N ALA A 21 1.81 0.60 18.80
CA ALA A 21 2.33 0.89 20.13
C ALA A 21 2.35 -0.39 21.00
N GLN A 22 3.35 -1.26 20.78
CA GLN A 22 3.44 -2.56 21.46
C GLN A 22 4.21 -2.53 22.78
N SER A 23 4.97 -1.47 23.05
CA SER A 23 5.88 -1.38 24.21
C SER A 23 5.41 -0.31 25.20
N ILE A 24 4.20 -0.49 25.75
CA ILE A 24 3.65 0.45 26.74
C ILE A 24 3.80 -0.15 28.15
N ASN A 25 4.36 0.64 29.06
CA ASN A 25 4.31 0.33 30.49
C ASN A 25 2.88 0.54 30.98
N VAL A 26 2.22 -0.56 31.34
CA VAL A 26 0.80 -0.54 31.73
C VAL A 26 0.60 0.16 33.09
N GLU A 27 1.57 0.08 34.00
CA GLU A 27 1.53 0.72 35.30
C GLU A 27 1.54 2.24 35.16
N ASP A 28 2.48 2.81 34.36
CA ASP A 28 2.56 4.25 34.11
C ASP A 28 1.33 4.74 33.35
N PHE A 29 0.84 3.95 32.41
CA PHE A 29 -0.40 4.25 31.67
C PHE A 29 -1.61 4.32 32.59
N ALA A 30 -1.77 3.36 33.50
CA ALA A 30 -2.84 3.34 34.48
C ALA A 30 -2.72 4.50 35.48
N GLN A 31 -1.49 4.85 35.90
CA GLN A 31 -1.23 5.98 36.80
C GLN A 31 -1.63 7.30 36.13
N ALA A 32 -1.27 7.51 34.85
CA ALA A 32 -1.64 8.71 34.12
C ALA A 32 -3.17 8.89 34.02
N ILE A 33 -3.90 7.80 33.74
CA ILE A 33 -5.37 7.80 33.72
C ILE A 33 -5.90 8.20 35.11
N LYS A 34 -5.36 7.65 36.17
CA LYS A 34 -5.79 7.95 37.55
C LYS A 34 -5.55 9.41 37.91
N ASP A 35 -4.39 9.97 37.57
CA ASP A 35 -4.06 11.37 37.86
C ASP A 35 -5.04 12.33 37.15
N VAL A 36 -5.38 12.04 35.89
CA VAL A 36 -6.37 12.83 35.12
C VAL A 36 -7.78 12.71 35.74
N LEU A 37 -8.23 11.50 36.09
CA LEU A 37 -9.57 11.29 36.67
C LEU A 37 -9.70 11.93 38.07
N ASP A 38 -8.65 11.86 38.88
CA ASP A 38 -8.57 12.46 40.22
C ASP A 38 -8.31 14.01 40.14
N ARG A 39 -8.10 14.58 38.94
CA ARG A 39 -7.75 15.98 38.73
C ARG A 39 -6.47 16.40 39.48
N LYS A 40 -5.51 15.49 39.57
CA LYS A 40 -4.19 15.76 40.15
C LYS A 40 -3.27 16.37 39.12
N GLU A 41 -2.17 16.93 39.60
CA GLU A 41 -1.08 17.35 38.75
C GLU A 41 -0.46 16.11 38.08
N THR A 42 -0.32 16.15 36.76
CA THR A 42 0.26 15.06 35.96
C THR A 42 1.78 15.13 36.01
N ALA A 43 2.46 13.98 35.97
CA ALA A 43 3.93 13.89 36.04
C ALA A 43 4.65 14.63 34.90
N ILE A 44 3.98 14.79 33.75
CA ILE A 44 4.44 15.58 32.59
C ILE A 44 3.31 16.48 32.10
N SER A 45 3.66 17.59 31.44
CA SER A 45 2.67 18.49 30.86
C SER A 45 1.99 17.87 29.63
N HIS A 46 0.80 18.36 29.28
CA HIS A 46 0.10 17.90 28.07
C HIS A 46 0.89 18.20 26.78
N ASN A 47 1.67 19.28 26.73
CA ASN A 47 2.51 19.61 25.58
C ASN A 47 3.67 18.61 25.46
N GLU A 48 4.36 18.36 26.56
CA GLU A 48 5.43 17.36 26.62
C GLU A 48 4.92 15.94 26.25
N ALA A 49 3.76 15.56 26.78
CA ALA A 49 3.13 14.28 26.42
C ALA A 49 2.87 14.17 24.91
N ARG A 50 2.38 15.25 24.29
CA ARG A 50 2.14 15.30 22.84
C ARG A 50 3.44 15.17 22.04
N GLU A 51 4.49 15.86 22.44
CA GLU A 51 5.81 15.80 21.79
C GLU A 51 6.40 14.40 21.87
N ILE A 52 6.34 13.75 23.03
CA ILE A 52 6.80 12.36 23.23
C ILE A 52 6.05 11.39 22.32
N VAL A 53 4.72 11.51 22.28
CA VAL A 53 3.87 10.63 21.45
C VAL A 53 4.15 10.84 19.97
N ASN A 54 4.22 12.10 19.51
CA ASN A 54 4.54 12.41 18.12
C ASN A 54 5.89 11.85 17.71
N LYS A 55 6.92 12.08 18.53
CA LYS A 55 8.27 11.57 18.26
C LYS A 55 8.30 10.03 18.18
N TYR A 56 7.62 9.35 19.10
CA TYR A 56 7.51 7.90 19.06
C TYR A 56 6.90 7.38 17.75
N PHE A 57 5.80 7.98 17.29
CA PHE A 57 5.16 7.56 16.05
C PHE A 57 5.97 7.92 14.81
N GLU A 58 6.67 9.05 14.79
CA GLU A 58 7.62 9.40 13.71
C GLU A 58 8.77 8.38 13.61
N GLU A 59 9.34 7.98 14.74
CA GLU A 59 10.39 6.95 14.78
C GLU A 59 9.87 5.59 14.33
N LEU A 60 8.66 5.21 14.77
CA LEU A 60 8.01 3.96 14.37
C LEU A 60 7.72 3.94 12.87
N GLU A 61 7.17 5.02 12.33
CA GLU A 61 6.91 5.15 10.90
C GLU A 61 8.20 5.07 10.08
N THR A 62 9.26 5.75 10.53
CA THR A 62 10.57 5.71 9.87
C THR A 62 11.13 4.29 9.83
N LYS A 63 11.01 3.55 10.93
CA LYS A 63 11.47 2.16 11.02
C LYS A 63 10.67 1.24 10.10
N LEU A 64 9.34 1.34 10.11
CA LEU A 64 8.46 0.54 9.25
C LEU A 64 8.71 0.83 7.77
N ASN A 65 8.92 2.11 7.42
CA ASN A 65 9.27 2.51 6.07
C ASN A 65 10.60 1.92 5.61
N ALA A 66 11.63 1.92 6.46
CA ALA A 66 12.92 1.30 6.16
C ALA A 66 12.80 -0.22 5.96
N GLU A 67 12.03 -0.90 6.81
CA GLU A 67 11.77 -2.33 6.66
C GLU A 67 11.01 -2.67 5.37
N ASN A 68 10.02 -1.86 5.00
CA ASN A 68 9.27 -2.05 3.76
C ASN A 68 10.16 -1.86 2.53
N ILE A 69 10.99 -0.82 2.52
CA ILE A 69 11.97 -0.58 1.44
C ILE A 69 12.90 -1.78 1.28
N GLU A 70 13.43 -2.29 2.37
CA GLU A 70 14.37 -3.42 2.32
C GLU A 70 13.70 -4.70 1.81
N LYS A 71 12.50 -5.01 2.33
CA LYS A 71 11.71 -6.15 1.87
C LYS A 71 11.37 -6.04 0.39
N GLY A 72 10.99 -4.84 -0.05
CA GLY A 72 10.67 -4.59 -1.45
C GLY A 72 11.86 -4.73 -2.38
N LYS A 73 13.02 -4.18 -2.02
CA LYS A 73 14.27 -4.35 -2.78
C LYS A 73 14.65 -5.81 -2.90
N SER A 74 14.71 -6.52 -1.78
CA SER A 74 15.04 -7.95 -1.77
C SER A 74 14.08 -8.75 -2.63
N PHE A 75 12.79 -8.46 -2.56
CA PHE A 75 11.78 -9.10 -3.40
C PHE A 75 12.04 -8.86 -4.90
N LEU A 76 12.29 -7.61 -5.31
CA LEU A 76 12.54 -7.27 -6.72
C LEU A 76 13.86 -7.87 -7.23
N GLU A 77 14.91 -7.92 -6.42
CA GLU A 77 16.18 -8.55 -6.76
C GLU A 77 16.03 -10.06 -6.98
N GLU A 78 15.27 -10.73 -6.14
CA GLU A 78 14.97 -12.15 -6.31
C GLU A 78 14.06 -12.41 -7.51
N ASN A 79 13.05 -11.57 -7.69
CA ASN A 79 12.09 -11.68 -8.78
C ASN A 79 12.76 -11.48 -10.15
N ALA A 80 13.75 -10.59 -10.26
CA ALA A 80 14.53 -10.38 -11.48
C ALA A 80 15.29 -11.63 -11.96
N LYS A 81 15.58 -12.56 -11.07
CA LYS A 81 16.28 -13.83 -11.40
C LYS A 81 15.32 -14.89 -11.97
N ARG A 82 14.00 -14.66 -11.89
CA ARG A 82 13.01 -15.63 -12.37
C ARG A 82 12.94 -15.64 -13.89
N PRO A 83 12.88 -16.82 -14.53
CA PRO A 83 12.66 -16.93 -15.96
C PRO A 83 11.37 -16.24 -16.40
N GLY A 84 11.41 -15.47 -17.47
CA GLY A 84 10.24 -14.75 -18.00
C GLY A 84 9.98 -13.40 -17.38
N VAL A 85 10.70 -12.99 -16.35
CA VAL A 85 10.62 -11.65 -15.78
C VAL A 85 11.57 -10.71 -16.51
N VAL A 86 11.05 -9.59 -16.97
CA VAL A 86 11.79 -8.51 -17.63
C VAL A 86 11.86 -7.33 -16.66
N THR A 87 13.06 -6.77 -16.47
CA THR A 87 13.29 -5.56 -15.68
C THR A 87 13.57 -4.38 -16.60
N LEU A 88 12.81 -3.32 -16.44
CA LEU A 88 13.00 -2.05 -17.18
C LEU A 88 14.01 -1.14 -16.46
N PRO A 89 14.60 -0.15 -17.17
CA PRO A 89 15.53 0.81 -16.56
C PRO A 89 14.93 1.62 -15.40
N SER A 90 13.63 1.79 -15.38
CA SER A 90 12.88 2.43 -14.27
C SER A 90 12.82 1.60 -12.99
N GLY A 91 13.22 0.33 -13.05
CA GLY A 91 13.05 -0.65 -11.97
C GLY A 91 11.71 -1.41 -12.02
N LEU A 92 10.79 -1.02 -12.90
CA LEU A 92 9.55 -1.78 -13.12
C LEU A 92 9.89 -3.16 -13.65
N GLN A 93 9.28 -4.20 -13.09
CA GLN A 93 9.41 -5.56 -13.60
C GLN A 93 8.06 -6.07 -14.09
N TYR A 94 8.10 -6.90 -15.12
CA TYR A 94 6.89 -7.53 -15.63
C TYR A 94 7.15 -8.95 -16.14
N GLU A 95 6.10 -9.74 -16.14
CA GLU A 95 6.05 -11.08 -16.70
C GLU A 95 4.85 -11.15 -17.65
N VAL A 96 5.08 -11.54 -18.89
CA VAL A 96 4.02 -11.69 -19.89
C VAL A 96 3.33 -13.04 -19.68
N ILE A 97 2.05 -12.97 -19.30
CA ILE A 97 1.23 -14.21 -19.14
C ILE A 97 0.56 -14.57 -20.46
N THR A 98 0.09 -13.57 -21.19
CA THR A 98 -0.54 -13.72 -22.50
C THR A 98 -0.13 -12.57 -23.38
N GLU A 99 0.34 -12.85 -24.57
CA GLU A 99 0.60 -11.87 -25.61
C GLU A 99 -0.72 -11.31 -26.14
N GLY A 100 -0.77 -10.02 -26.35
CA GLY A 100 -1.88 -9.39 -27.06
C GLY A 100 -1.58 -9.30 -28.55
N ASN A 101 -2.60 -9.00 -29.33
CA ASN A 101 -2.49 -8.89 -30.80
C ASN A 101 -3.02 -7.55 -31.34
N GLY A 102 -3.49 -6.67 -30.48
CA GLY A 102 -4.01 -5.37 -30.86
C GLY A 102 -2.96 -4.26 -30.82
N LYS A 103 -3.45 -3.02 -30.83
CA LYS A 103 -2.60 -1.81 -30.79
C LYS A 103 -2.07 -1.54 -29.39
N LYS A 104 -0.95 -0.86 -29.29
CA LYS A 104 -0.44 -0.29 -28.03
C LYS A 104 -1.10 1.07 -27.79
N PRO A 105 -1.56 1.35 -26.57
CA PRO A 105 -2.11 2.65 -26.25
C PRO A 105 -1.01 3.72 -26.16
N SER A 106 -1.36 4.94 -26.51
CA SER A 106 -0.53 6.13 -26.25
C SER A 106 -0.79 6.66 -24.84
N ALA A 107 0.05 7.60 -24.36
CA ALA A 107 -0.10 8.21 -23.04
C ALA A 107 -1.44 8.96 -22.85
N THR A 108 -2.07 9.43 -23.93
CA THR A 108 -3.34 10.18 -23.90
C THR A 108 -4.57 9.33 -24.08
N ASP A 109 -4.39 8.03 -24.35
CA ASP A 109 -5.50 7.13 -24.60
C ASP A 109 -6.19 6.69 -23.33
N ARG A 110 -7.42 6.21 -23.48
CA ARG A 110 -8.16 5.55 -22.41
C ARG A 110 -8.14 4.04 -22.61
N VAL A 111 -7.92 3.34 -21.55
CA VAL A 111 -7.90 1.88 -21.52
C VAL A 111 -9.00 1.33 -20.63
N LYS A 112 -9.56 0.19 -21.05
CA LYS A 112 -10.51 -0.59 -20.26
C LYS A 112 -9.84 -1.91 -19.90
N CYS A 113 -9.62 -2.16 -18.62
CA CYS A 113 -8.95 -3.37 -18.18
C CYS A 113 -9.51 -3.93 -16.88
N HIS A 114 -9.36 -5.22 -16.72
CA HIS A 114 -9.45 -5.86 -15.42
C HIS A 114 -8.07 -5.89 -14.76
N TYR A 115 -8.04 -5.67 -13.47
CA TYR A 115 -6.81 -5.75 -12.68
C TYR A 115 -7.07 -6.32 -11.29
N GLU A 116 -6.00 -6.78 -10.69
CA GLU A 116 -5.96 -7.20 -9.30
C GLU A 116 -4.65 -6.72 -8.69
N GLY A 117 -4.73 -5.96 -7.61
CA GLY A 117 -3.60 -5.42 -6.89
C GLY A 117 -3.39 -6.14 -5.57
N THR A 118 -2.18 -6.68 -5.37
CA THR A 118 -1.76 -7.29 -4.12
C THR A 118 -0.45 -6.67 -3.65
N LEU A 119 -0.24 -6.64 -2.34
CA LEU A 119 1.08 -6.38 -1.76
C LEU A 119 1.99 -7.59 -1.96
N ILE A 120 3.28 -7.43 -1.65
CA ILE A 120 4.27 -8.51 -1.79
C ILE A 120 3.98 -9.72 -0.90
N ASP A 121 3.32 -9.51 0.25
CA ASP A 121 2.85 -10.56 1.17
C ASP A 121 1.61 -11.32 0.67
N GLY A 122 1.03 -10.88 -0.46
CA GLY A 122 -0.17 -11.45 -1.04
C GLY A 122 -1.48 -10.79 -0.60
N THR A 123 -1.44 -9.81 0.27
CA THR A 123 -2.63 -9.06 0.70
C THR A 123 -3.27 -8.36 -0.49
N LEU A 124 -4.52 -8.70 -0.78
CA LEU A 124 -5.29 -8.09 -1.85
C LEU A 124 -5.85 -6.75 -1.36
N PHE A 125 -5.48 -5.65 -1.98
CA PHE A 125 -5.98 -4.32 -1.63
C PHE A 125 -7.00 -3.76 -2.64
N ASP A 126 -6.94 -4.18 -3.91
CA ASP A 126 -7.89 -3.74 -4.92
C ASP A 126 -8.08 -4.78 -6.03
N SER A 127 -9.32 -4.96 -6.52
CA SER A 127 -9.63 -5.90 -7.59
C SER A 127 -10.87 -5.50 -8.37
N SER A 128 -10.70 -5.14 -9.62
CA SER A 128 -11.81 -4.93 -10.55
C SER A 128 -12.55 -6.24 -10.87
N ILE A 129 -11.86 -7.38 -10.73
CA ILE A 129 -12.45 -8.70 -10.95
C ILE A 129 -13.45 -9.01 -9.86
N LYS A 130 -13.13 -8.72 -8.58
CA LYS A 130 -14.06 -8.89 -7.45
C LYS A 130 -15.28 -7.96 -7.55
N ARG A 131 -15.09 -6.76 -8.12
CA ARG A 131 -16.21 -5.84 -8.39
C ARG A 131 -17.09 -6.29 -9.56
N GLY A 132 -16.62 -7.24 -10.38
CA GLY A 132 -17.35 -7.73 -11.55
C GLY A 132 -17.32 -6.79 -12.76
N GLU A 133 -16.64 -5.65 -12.67
CA GLU A 133 -16.60 -4.63 -13.71
C GLU A 133 -15.17 -4.21 -14.04
N PRO A 134 -14.83 -4.08 -15.35
CA PRO A 134 -13.55 -3.55 -15.76
C PRO A 134 -13.43 -2.06 -15.45
N ALA A 135 -12.27 -1.61 -15.03
CA ALA A 135 -11.99 -0.20 -14.83
C ALA A 135 -11.65 0.49 -16.16
N ILE A 136 -12.07 1.75 -16.29
CA ILE A 136 -11.77 2.60 -17.45
C ILE A 136 -11.03 3.84 -16.93
N PHE A 137 -9.82 4.07 -17.42
CA PHE A 137 -9.01 5.23 -17.02
C PHE A 137 -8.11 5.69 -18.17
N GLY A 138 -7.66 6.95 -18.10
CA GLY A 138 -6.62 7.47 -18.97
C GLY A 138 -5.26 6.87 -18.61
N VAL A 139 -4.46 6.54 -19.62
CA VAL A 139 -3.11 5.99 -19.42
C VAL A 139 -2.25 6.90 -18.54
N ASN A 140 -2.39 8.21 -18.65
CA ASN A 140 -1.66 9.20 -17.86
C ASN A 140 -2.29 9.53 -16.50
N GLN A 141 -3.40 8.87 -16.11
CA GLN A 141 -4.14 9.13 -14.86
C GLN A 141 -3.92 8.06 -13.79
N VAL A 142 -2.96 7.18 -13.98
CA VAL A 142 -2.64 6.08 -13.09
C VAL A 142 -1.23 6.21 -12.54
N ILE A 143 -0.83 5.33 -11.64
CA ILE A 143 0.54 5.31 -11.08
C ILE A 143 1.60 5.15 -12.18
N LYS A 144 2.79 5.70 -11.96
CA LYS A 144 3.87 5.76 -12.96
C LYS A 144 4.22 4.39 -13.56
N GLY A 145 4.28 3.35 -12.74
CA GLY A 145 4.54 1.99 -13.21
C GLY A 145 3.48 1.48 -14.18
N TRP A 146 2.23 1.87 -14.01
CA TRP A 146 1.16 1.54 -14.96
C TRP A 146 1.26 2.35 -16.24
N VAL A 147 1.56 3.64 -16.15
CA VAL A 147 1.78 4.48 -17.33
C VAL A 147 2.83 3.86 -18.23
N GLU A 148 3.93 3.39 -17.67
CA GLU A 148 5.01 2.73 -18.42
C GLU A 148 4.58 1.37 -18.97
N ALA A 149 4.00 0.51 -18.15
CA ALA A 149 3.58 -0.83 -18.57
C ALA A 149 2.51 -0.81 -19.67
N LEU A 150 1.46 0.02 -19.52
CA LEU A 150 0.36 0.10 -20.48
C LEU A 150 0.83 0.51 -21.88
N GLN A 151 1.79 1.40 -21.99
CA GLN A 151 2.35 1.81 -23.28
C GLN A 151 3.20 0.71 -23.97
N LEU A 152 3.63 -0.28 -23.22
CA LEU A 152 4.33 -1.46 -23.74
C LEU A 152 3.39 -2.61 -24.10
N MET A 153 2.26 -2.70 -23.40
CA MET A 153 1.26 -3.75 -23.60
C MET A 153 0.47 -3.55 -24.88
N THR A 154 0.16 -4.65 -25.54
CA THR A 154 -0.79 -4.65 -26.66
C THR A 154 -2.19 -4.98 -26.18
N GLU A 155 -3.21 -4.59 -26.93
CA GLU A 155 -4.60 -4.93 -26.65
C GLU A 155 -4.77 -6.46 -26.59
N GLY A 156 -5.47 -6.94 -25.55
CA GLY A 156 -5.65 -8.37 -25.27
C GLY A 156 -4.51 -9.00 -24.47
N ALA A 157 -3.43 -8.26 -24.21
CA ALA A 157 -2.33 -8.77 -23.39
C ALA A 157 -2.73 -8.93 -21.90
N LYS A 158 -2.11 -9.90 -21.26
CA LYS A 158 -2.19 -10.12 -19.81
C LYS A 158 -0.79 -10.17 -19.23
N TRP A 159 -0.48 -9.21 -18.40
CA TRP A 159 0.82 -9.09 -17.75
C TRP A 159 0.69 -9.12 -16.23
N LYS A 160 1.73 -9.60 -15.59
CA LYS A 160 1.94 -9.45 -14.16
C LYS A 160 3.02 -8.41 -13.95
N LEU A 161 2.67 -7.34 -13.26
CA LEU A 161 3.57 -6.23 -12.97
C LEU A 161 4.09 -6.35 -11.55
N PHE A 162 5.35 -5.99 -11.34
CA PHE A 162 5.98 -5.84 -10.03
C PHE A 162 6.53 -4.41 -9.98
N ILE A 163 5.89 -3.59 -9.19
CA ILE A 163 6.04 -2.14 -9.25
C ILE A 163 6.78 -1.66 -8.01
N PRO A 164 8.00 -1.09 -8.15
CA PRO A 164 8.68 -0.44 -7.05
C PRO A 164 7.82 0.67 -6.43
N SER A 165 7.95 0.88 -5.13
CA SER A 165 7.16 1.90 -4.41
C SER A 165 7.25 3.30 -5.03
N GLU A 166 8.42 3.68 -5.58
CA GLU A 166 8.64 4.97 -6.24
C GLU A 166 7.82 5.16 -7.53
N LEU A 167 7.44 4.06 -8.17
CA LEU A 167 6.57 4.04 -9.36
C LEU A 167 5.10 3.79 -9.03
N ALA A 168 4.78 3.56 -7.74
CA ALA A 168 3.44 3.37 -7.19
C ALA A 168 3.02 4.59 -6.36
N TYR A 169 2.81 4.43 -5.07
CA TYR A 169 2.36 5.49 -4.16
C TYR A 169 3.50 6.19 -3.40
N GLY A 170 4.73 5.67 -3.51
CA GLY A 170 5.92 6.26 -2.90
C GLY A 170 5.88 6.23 -1.37
N ALA A 171 6.19 7.38 -0.77
CA ALA A 171 6.19 7.55 0.69
C ALA A 171 4.80 7.80 1.28
N GLN A 172 3.76 7.88 0.47
CA GLN A 172 2.41 8.14 0.92
C GLN A 172 1.66 6.84 1.16
N GLN A 173 0.89 6.80 2.24
CA GLN A 173 -0.10 5.75 2.45
C GLN A 173 -1.23 5.94 1.45
N ALA A 174 -1.60 4.88 0.73
CA ALA A 174 -2.72 4.92 -0.19
C ALA A 174 -3.90 4.10 0.37
N GLY A 175 -4.84 4.80 1.01
CA GLY A 175 -5.95 4.16 1.73
C GLY A 175 -5.49 3.44 3.00
N GLU A 176 -6.36 2.61 3.57
CA GLU A 176 -6.10 1.88 4.81
C GLU A 176 -5.23 0.62 4.61
N MET A 177 -5.15 0.11 3.39
CA MET A 177 -4.56 -1.20 3.09
C MET A 177 -3.18 -1.16 2.43
N ILE A 178 -2.71 0.00 1.97
CA ILE A 178 -1.41 0.14 1.31
C ILE A 178 -0.50 0.97 2.22
N PRO A 179 0.41 0.33 2.98
CA PRO A 179 1.39 1.04 3.80
C PRO A 179 2.33 1.90 2.94
N PRO A 180 2.91 2.97 3.50
CA PRO A 180 3.92 3.74 2.81
C PRO A 180 5.08 2.85 2.35
N ARG A 181 5.63 3.14 1.16
CA ARG A 181 6.79 2.45 0.57
C ARG A 181 6.64 0.93 0.44
N SER A 182 5.41 0.44 0.30
CA SER A 182 5.14 -0.95 -0.05
C SER A 182 5.24 -1.15 -1.56
N GLU A 183 5.90 -2.22 -2.00
CA GLU A 183 5.89 -2.65 -3.39
C GLU A 183 4.56 -3.29 -3.72
N GLU A 184 4.09 -3.03 -4.95
CA GLU A 184 2.87 -3.59 -5.46
C GLU A 184 3.13 -4.73 -6.43
N ARG A 185 2.40 -5.82 -6.24
CA ARG A 185 2.26 -6.88 -7.22
C ARG A 185 0.89 -6.76 -7.87
N ARG A 186 0.82 -6.27 -9.09
CA ARG A 186 -0.43 -6.22 -9.84
C ARG A 186 -0.49 -7.30 -10.90
N VAL A 187 -1.54 -8.10 -10.86
CA VAL A 187 -1.86 -9.07 -11.90
C VAL A 187 -2.98 -8.48 -12.74
N GLY A 188 -2.65 -7.94 -13.93
CA GLY A 188 -3.67 -7.57 -14.90
C GLY A 188 -4.22 -8.82 -15.56
N LYS A 189 -5.50 -9.13 -15.37
CA LYS A 189 -6.23 -10.06 -16.22
C LYS A 189 -6.90 -9.28 -17.33
N GLU A 190 -6.52 -9.57 -18.59
CA GLU A 190 -7.13 -9.07 -19.82
C GLU A 190 -7.36 -7.56 -19.91
N CYS A 191 -6.38 -6.82 -20.41
CA CYS A 191 -6.67 -5.55 -21.06
C CYS A 191 -7.43 -5.83 -22.37
N ARG A 192 -8.76 -5.88 -22.29
CA ARG A 192 -9.58 -5.72 -23.49
C ARG A 192 -9.76 -4.23 -23.69
N SER A 193 -8.80 -3.57 -24.32
CA SER A 193 -8.99 -2.24 -24.84
C SER A 193 -9.98 -2.33 -26.00
N ARG A 194 -11.21 -1.94 -25.76
CA ARG A 194 -12.11 -1.63 -26.87
C ARG A 194 -11.93 -0.16 -27.17
N TRP A 195 -11.21 0.15 -28.20
CA TRP A 195 -11.19 1.48 -28.78
C TRP A 195 -12.61 1.86 -29.15
N SER A 196 -13.16 2.87 -28.53
CA SER A 196 -14.28 3.61 -29.03
C SER A 196 -13.81 5.02 -29.26
N PRO A 197 -13.63 5.46 -30.51
CA PRO A 197 -13.43 6.87 -30.80
C PRO A 197 -14.78 7.53 -30.63
N TYR A 198 -15.03 8.17 -29.49
CA TYR A 198 -16.06 9.17 -29.40
C TYR A 198 -15.43 10.53 -29.67
N HIS A 199 -15.83 11.08 -30.79
CA HIS A 199 -15.73 12.50 -31.10
C HIS A 199 -16.49 13.35 -30.05
#